data_2d866c232d7b79e2b951b73f021c8dd0
#
_entry.id   2d866c232d7b79e2b951b73f021c8dd0
#
_cell.length_a   1.000
_cell.length_b   1.000
_cell.length_c   1.000
_cell.angle_alpha   90.00
_cell.angle_beta   90.00
_cell.angle_gamma   90.00
#
_symmetry.space_group_name_H-M   'P 1'
#
loop_
_entity.id
_entity.type
_entity.pdbx_description
1 polymer ?
#
loop_
_entity_poly.entity_id
_entity_poly.type
_entity_poly.pdbx_seq_one_letter_code
_entity_poly.pdbx_strand_id
1 'polypeptide(L)'
;MDNNIMNWDDVLDNDGQEFIVLPEGDYVFTVTHFERGQFPGGPKIPPCPKASLTLTVDREEGVATARVDLMLYRTVEWKIAAFFRSIGQKKHGEKAVMDWSKVVGARGKAHFKPREYTTRDGEIRTVNDVVRFIDFEPRVMMTPVQTNELPWEGGLSGRPPMPPSAGGNLNNAGGY
;
A
#
# COMPACT_ATOMS: atom_id res chain seq x y z
N MET A 1 21.77 26.49 3.29
CA MET A 1 21.99 26.28 4.73
C MET A 1 20.67 26.58 5.41
N ASP A 2 19.93 25.55 5.72
CA ASP A 2 18.64 25.69 6.37
C ASP A 2 18.87 26.14 7.81
N ASN A 3 18.63 27.43 8.04
CA ASN A 3 18.76 28.02 9.36
C ASN A 3 17.49 27.67 10.16
N ASN A 4 17.44 26.44 10.64
CA ASN A 4 16.34 25.92 11.46
C ASN A 4 16.52 26.26 12.95
N ILE A 5 17.32 27.31 13.22
CA ILE A 5 17.59 27.80 14.57
C ILE A 5 16.69 29.00 14.81
N MET A 6 15.86 28.91 15.85
CA MET A 6 14.98 29.99 16.27
C MET A 6 15.73 30.95 17.20
N ASN A 7 15.43 32.24 17.08
CA ASN A 7 15.85 33.26 18.01
C ASN A 7 14.89 33.33 19.21
N TRP A 8 15.33 34.00 20.28
CA TRP A 8 14.54 34.12 21.51
C TRP A 8 13.26 34.97 21.33
N ASP A 9 13.21 35.80 20.29
CA ASP A 9 12.11 36.70 19.98
C ASP A 9 11.33 36.29 18.72
N ASP A 10 11.58 35.06 18.19
CA ASP A 10 10.87 34.56 17.03
C ASP A 10 9.39 34.26 17.35
N VAL A 11 8.55 34.58 16.39
CA VAL A 11 7.11 34.29 16.49
C VAL A 11 6.89 32.80 16.30
N LEU A 12 6.16 32.19 17.22
CA LEU A 12 5.69 30.82 17.10
C LEU A 12 4.49 30.78 16.15
N ASP A 13 4.69 30.24 14.98
CA ASP A 13 3.68 30.15 13.91
C ASP A 13 3.17 28.70 13.71
N ASN A 14 3.71 27.76 14.44
CA ASN A 14 3.40 26.35 14.30
C ASN A 14 3.08 25.74 15.68
N ASP A 15 1.81 25.52 15.92
CA ASP A 15 1.32 24.85 17.15
C ASP A 15 1.55 23.33 17.15
N GLY A 16 2.24 22.81 16.13
CA GLY A 16 2.41 21.38 15.92
C GLY A 16 1.21 20.75 15.22
N GLN A 17 1.36 19.47 14.86
CA GLN A 17 0.27 18.70 14.29
C GLN A 17 -0.61 18.15 15.42
N GLU A 18 -1.91 18.35 15.31
CA GLU A 18 -2.87 17.79 16.26
C GLU A 18 -2.93 16.26 16.08
N PHE A 19 -2.73 15.53 17.17
CA PHE A 19 -2.89 14.08 17.20
C PHE A 19 -4.36 13.73 17.32
N ILE A 20 -4.86 13.01 16.31
CA ILE A 20 -6.25 12.60 16.26
C ILE A 20 -6.42 11.09 16.51
N VAL A 21 -7.59 10.74 17.02
CA VAL A 21 -8.04 9.35 17.12
C VAL A 21 -8.89 9.03 15.91
N LEU A 22 -8.49 7.99 15.16
CA LEU A 22 -9.21 7.57 13.96
C LEU A 22 -10.50 6.83 14.33
N PRO A 23 -11.61 7.06 13.65
CA PRO A 23 -12.74 6.14 13.63
C PRO A 23 -12.29 4.74 13.14
N GLU A 24 -12.99 3.70 13.57
CA GLU A 24 -12.73 2.35 13.07
C GLU A 24 -12.87 2.29 11.54
N GLY A 25 -11.83 1.81 10.85
CA GLY A 25 -11.82 1.73 9.39
C GLY A 25 -10.46 1.40 8.79
N ASP A 26 -10.45 1.36 7.47
CA ASP A 26 -9.26 1.04 6.68
C ASP A 26 -8.55 2.33 6.25
N TYR A 27 -7.30 2.48 6.61
CA TYR A 27 -6.51 3.67 6.30
C TYR A 27 -5.17 3.30 5.68
N VAL A 28 -4.69 4.20 4.84
CA VAL A 28 -3.31 4.14 4.33
C VAL A 28 -2.40 4.77 5.37
N PHE A 29 -1.37 4.05 5.74
CA PHE A 29 -0.37 4.52 6.69
C PHE A 29 1.01 4.67 6.03
N THR A 30 1.84 5.45 6.67
CA THR A 30 3.29 5.54 6.39
C THR A 30 4.05 5.08 7.63
N VAL A 31 5.07 4.27 7.46
CA VAL A 31 5.97 3.90 8.56
C VAL A 31 6.95 5.03 8.81
N THR A 32 6.82 5.71 9.94
CA THR A 32 7.66 6.87 10.27
C THR A 32 8.83 6.50 11.18
N HIS A 33 8.69 5.44 11.95
CA HIS A 33 9.76 5.00 12.85
C HIS A 33 9.83 3.47 12.93
N PHE A 34 11.05 2.96 13.04
CA PHE A 34 11.35 1.55 13.24
C PHE A 34 12.45 1.39 14.30
N GLU A 35 12.21 0.53 15.26
CA GLU A 35 13.18 0.22 16.32
C GLU A 35 13.27 -1.30 16.50
N ARG A 36 14.49 -1.79 16.64
CA ARG A 36 14.76 -3.18 17.03
C ARG A 36 14.81 -3.29 18.54
N GLY A 37 14.04 -4.19 19.10
CA GLY A 37 13.95 -4.42 20.53
C GLY A 37 13.92 -5.90 20.88
N GLN A 38 13.75 -6.16 22.16
CA GLN A 38 13.56 -7.50 22.70
C GLN A 38 12.20 -7.56 23.39
N PHE A 39 11.48 -8.66 23.15
CA PHE A 39 10.29 -9.00 23.90
C PHE A 39 10.72 -9.89 25.09
N PRO A 40 10.42 -9.50 26.33
CA PRO A 40 10.88 -10.23 27.50
C PRO A 40 10.24 -11.60 27.70
N GLY A 41 9.24 -11.91 26.88
CA GLY A 41 8.45 -13.12 27.01
C GLY A 41 7.10 -12.89 27.68
N GLY A 42 6.19 -13.82 27.43
CA GLY A 42 4.85 -13.86 28.00
C GLY A 42 4.32 -15.29 28.04
N PRO A 43 3.06 -15.49 28.44
CA PRO A 43 2.51 -16.82 28.62
C PRO A 43 2.40 -17.65 27.32
N LYS A 44 2.40 -16.99 26.17
CA LYS A 44 2.23 -17.64 24.85
C LYS A 44 3.44 -17.54 23.92
N ILE A 45 4.32 -16.59 24.17
CA ILE A 45 5.49 -16.31 23.33
C ILE A 45 6.70 -16.18 24.24
N PRO A 46 7.76 -16.98 24.02
CA PRO A 46 9.00 -16.88 24.80
C PRO A 46 9.74 -15.57 24.49
N PRO A 47 10.79 -15.22 25.24
CA PRO A 47 11.64 -14.10 24.90
C PRO A 47 12.15 -14.21 23.46
N CYS A 48 11.96 -13.16 22.68
CA CYS A 48 12.36 -13.12 21.28
C CYS A 48 12.64 -11.68 20.82
N PRO A 49 13.36 -11.49 19.71
CA PRO A 49 13.48 -10.18 19.09
C PRO A 49 12.10 -9.63 18.69
N LYS A 50 11.94 -8.32 18.78
CA LYS A 50 10.75 -7.62 18.29
C LYS A 50 11.11 -6.43 17.42
N ALA A 51 10.25 -6.12 16.48
CA ALA A 51 10.28 -4.90 15.71
C ALA A 51 9.17 -3.97 16.19
N SER A 52 9.53 -2.81 16.71
CA SER A 52 8.57 -1.76 17.09
C SER A 52 8.45 -0.77 15.95
N LEU A 53 7.23 -0.56 15.47
CA LEU A 53 6.90 0.30 14.34
C LEU A 53 5.99 1.43 14.80
N THR A 54 6.23 2.63 14.32
CA THR A 54 5.28 3.74 14.41
C THR A 54 4.68 3.97 13.04
N LEU A 55 3.38 3.84 12.96
CA LEU A 55 2.59 4.05 11.75
C LEU A 55 1.89 5.40 11.88
N THR A 56 1.91 6.18 10.81
CA THR A 56 1.31 7.50 10.75
C THR A 56 0.28 7.54 9.64
N VAL A 57 -0.89 8.06 9.93
CA VAL A 57 -1.97 8.32 8.98
C VAL A 57 -2.20 9.81 8.93
N ASP A 58 -1.91 10.42 7.80
CA ASP A 58 -2.14 11.84 7.56
C ASP A 58 -3.59 12.08 7.14
N ARG A 59 -4.25 13.02 7.80
CA ARG A 59 -5.61 13.46 7.50
C ARG A 59 -5.68 14.98 7.50
N GLU A 60 -6.74 15.52 6.90
CA GLU A 60 -6.97 16.97 6.88
C GLU A 60 -7.17 17.55 8.30
N GLU A 61 -7.70 16.73 9.21
CA GLU A 61 -7.99 17.12 10.60
C GLU A 61 -6.76 17.01 11.52
N GLY A 62 -5.68 16.37 11.07
CA GLY A 62 -4.48 16.14 11.87
C GLY A 62 -3.80 14.82 11.55
N VAL A 63 -2.89 14.41 12.41
CA VAL A 63 -2.08 13.20 12.26
C VAL A 63 -2.47 12.14 13.28
N ALA A 64 -2.80 10.96 12.80
CA ALA A 64 -3.01 9.80 13.66
C ALA A 64 -1.76 8.94 13.70
N THR A 65 -1.34 8.54 14.89
CA THR A 65 -0.23 7.62 15.08
C THR A 65 -0.69 6.34 15.75
N ALA A 66 -0.10 5.21 15.35
CA ALA A 66 -0.29 3.93 16.00
C ALA A 66 1.06 3.24 16.19
N ARG A 67 1.27 2.62 17.33
CA ARG A 67 2.46 1.80 17.60
C ARG A 67 2.10 0.33 17.45
N VAL A 68 2.93 -0.40 16.72
CA VAL A 68 2.76 -1.83 16.48
C VAL A 68 4.06 -2.55 16.83
N ASP A 69 3.98 -3.56 17.68
CA ASP A 69 5.09 -4.46 18.01
C ASP A 69 4.91 -5.79 17.27
N LEU A 70 5.87 -6.14 16.43
CA LEU A 70 5.92 -7.42 15.72
C LEU A 70 6.97 -8.32 16.37
N MET A 71 6.54 -9.40 17.00
CA MET A 71 7.42 -10.39 17.61
C MET A 71 7.98 -11.33 16.53
N LEU A 72 9.32 -11.45 16.47
CA LEU A 72 9.99 -12.33 15.51
C LEU A 72 9.97 -13.77 16.03
N TYR A 73 8.77 -14.36 16.03
CA TYR A 73 8.51 -15.71 16.50
C TYR A 73 7.62 -16.47 15.52
N ARG A 74 7.94 -17.73 15.26
CA ARG A 74 7.27 -18.54 14.20
C ARG A 74 5.76 -18.60 14.31
N THR A 75 5.21 -18.76 15.51
CA THR A 75 3.77 -18.86 15.71
C THR A 75 3.00 -17.61 15.29
N VAL A 76 3.66 -16.45 15.30
CA VAL A 76 3.08 -15.16 14.92
C VAL A 76 3.71 -14.59 13.63
N GLU A 77 4.47 -15.39 12.88
CA GLU A 77 5.08 -15.02 11.60
C GLU A 77 4.06 -14.46 10.61
N TRP A 78 2.82 -14.94 10.66
CA TRP A 78 1.75 -14.46 9.81
C TRP A 78 1.47 -12.95 9.96
N LYS A 79 1.66 -12.37 11.14
CA LYS A 79 1.53 -10.92 11.36
C LYS A 79 2.63 -10.14 10.66
N ILE A 80 3.86 -10.64 10.73
CA ILE A 80 5.01 -10.07 10.03
C ILE A 80 4.79 -10.16 8.52
N ALA A 81 4.38 -11.32 8.03
CA ALA A 81 4.07 -11.53 6.62
C ALA A 81 2.94 -10.60 6.15
N ALA A 82 1.90 -10.40 6.94
CA ALA A 82 0.81 -9.47 6.63
C ALA A 82 1.30 -8.01 6.55
N PHE A 83 2.18 -7.61 7.47
CA PHE A 83 2.82 -6.30 7.42
C PHE A 83 3.64 -6.10 6.13
N PHE A 84 4.53 -7.03 5.80
CA PHE A 84 5.35 -6.94 4.57
C PHE A 84 4.51 -6.99 3.29
N ARG A 85 3.38 -7.71 3.28
CA ARG A 85 2.41 -7.64 2.18
C ARG A 85 1.75 -6.29 2.08
N SER A 86 1.39 -5.68 3.22
CA SER A 86 0.72 -4.38 3.22
C SER A 86 1.58 -3.25 2.66
N ILE A 87 2.91 -3.35 2.80
CA ILE A 87 3.87 -2.38 2.23
C ILE A 87 4.43 -2.80 0.88
N GLY A 88 3.94 -3.90 0.30
CA GLY A 88 4.33 -4.35 -1.04
C GLY A 88 5.68 -5.06 -1.15
N GLN A 89 6.35 -5.39 -0.03
CA GLN A 89 7.63 -6.11 -0.05
C GLN A 89 7.47 -7.63 -0.15
N LYS A 90 6.26 -8.14 -0.05
CA LYS A 90 5.94 -9.57 -0.15
C LYS A 90 4.62 -9.76 -0.87
N LYS A 91 4.53 -10.76 -1.74
CA LYS A 91 3.26 -11.20 -2.33
C LYS A 91 2.68 -12.37 -1.54
N HIS A 92 1.39 -12.60 -1.69
CA HIS A 92 0.73 -13.75 -1.07
C HIS A 92 1.31 -15.06 -1.62
N GLY A 93 1.65 -15.99 -0.73
CA GLY A 93 2.24 -17.29 -1.11
C GLY A 93 3.72 -17.27 -1.48
N GLU A 94 4.34 -16.10 -1.62
CA GLU A 94 5.75 -15.97 -1.93
C GLU A 94 6.62 -16.09 -0.67
N LYS A 95 7.80 -16.71 -0.82
CA LYS A 95 8.83 -16.66 0.22
C LYS A 95 9.65 -15.37 0.03
N ALA A 96 9.72 -14.55 1.05
CA ALA A 96 10.47 -13.29 1.03
C ALA A 96 11.38 -13.16 2.25
N VAL A 97 12.52 -12.53 2.06
CA VAL A 97 13.40 -12.12 3.14
C VAL A 97 12.91 -10.77 3.68
N MET A 98 12.86 -10.63 5.00
CA MET A 98 12.47 -9.39 5.66
C MET A 98 13.53 -8.31 5.44
N ASP A 99 13.25 -7.33 4.62
CA ASP A 99 14.12 -6.17 4.41
C ASP A 99 13.70 -5.00 5.30
N TRP A 100 14.19 -4.99 6.52
CA TRP A 100 13.91 -3.95 7.50
C TRP A 100 14.55 -2.60 7.16
N SER A 101 15.52 -2.57 6.26
CA SER A 101 16.19 -1.33 5.86
C SER A 101 15.29 -0.40 5.06
N LYS A 102 14.29 -0.97 4.37
CA LYS A 102 13.33 -0.26 3.52
C LYS A 102 11.96 -0.05 4.17
N VAL A 103 11.83 -0.36 5.44
CA VAL A 103 10.53 -0.28 6.13
C VAL A 103 10.16 1.15 6.45
N VAL A 104 11.11 1.98 6.92
CA VAL A 104 10.86 3.41 7.19
C VAL A 104 10.57 4.15 5.89
N GLY A 105 9.50 4.92 5.88
CA GLY A 105 9.00 5.60 4.68
C GLY A 105 8.09 4.74 3.78
N ALA A 106 7.99 3.44 4.05
CA ALA A 106 7.08 2.58 3.31
C ALA A 106 5.62 2.91 3.63
N ARG A 107 4.78 2.79 2.61
CA ARG A 107 3.34 3.01 2.72
C ARG A 107 2.60 1.68 2.61
N GLY A 108 1.58 1.53 3.43
CA GLY A 108 0.75 0.34 3.44
C GLY A 108 -0.69 0.68 3.80
N LYS A 109 -1.54 -0.34 3.86
CA LYS A 109 -2.93 -0.22 4.28
C LYS A 109 -3.19 -1.13 5.47
N ALA A 110 -3.93 -0.63 6.46
CA ALA A 110 -4.31 -1.40 7.62
C ALA A 110 -5.68 -0.99 8.14
N HIS A 111 -6.30 -1.90 8.88
CA HIS A 111 -7.53 -1.63 9.61
C HIS A 111 -7.17 -1.12 10.99
N PHE A 112 -7.59 0.11 11.28
CA PHE A 112 -7.40 0.76 12.58
C PHE A 112 -8.68 0.75 13.37
N LYS A 113 -8.52 0.69 14.69
CA LYS A 113 -9.61 0.79 15.66
C LYS A 113 -9.15 1.60 16.86
N PRO A 114 -9.97 2.52 17.36
CA PRO A 114 -9.68 3.19 18.63
C PRO A 114 -9.72 2.17 19.78
N ARG A 115 -8.75 2.25 20.67
CA ARG A 115 -8.65 1.41 21.87
C ARG A 115 -8.42 2.30 23.09
N GLU A 116 -9.28 2.14 24.07
CA GLU A 116 -9.12 2.80 25.37
C GLU A 116 -8.19 1.97 26.27
N TYR A 117 -7.33 2.64 26.99
CA TYR A 117 -6.55 2.04 28.06
C TYR A 117 -6.45 2.98 29.25
N THR A 118 -6.34 2.40 30.44
CA THR A 118 -6.14 3.16 31.65
C THR A 118 -4.65 3.30 31.95
N THR A 119 -4.19 4.52 32.12
CA THR A 119 -2.81 4.81 32.52
C THR A 119 -2.57 4.37 33.98
N ARG A 120 -1.32 4.34 34.42
CA ARG A 120 -0.96 4.05 35.81
C ARG A 120 -1.56 5.05 36.80
N ASP A 121 -1.82 6.26 36.34
CA ASP A 121 -2.40 7.36 37.13
C ASP A 121 -3.93 7.33 37.14
N GLY A 122 -4.55 6.32 36.50
CA GLY A 122 -6.00 6.14 36.46
C GLY A 122 -6.72 6.93 35.35
N GLU A 123 -5.98 7.64 34.48
CA GLU A 123 -6.57 8.33 33.34
C GLU A 123 -6.94 7.35 32.22
N ILE A 124 -8.11 7.53 31.62
CA ILE A 124 -8.53 6.80 30.43
C ILE A 124 -8.00 7.56 29.21
N ARG A 125 -7.19 6.90 28.39
CA ARG A 125 -6.68 7.44 27.13
C ARG A 125 -7.08 6.56 25.96
N THR A 126 -7.37 7.18 24.84
CA THR A 126 -7.69 6.49 23.61
C THR A 126 -6.49 6.56 22.67
N VAL A 127 -6.12 5.42 22.11
CA VAL A 127 -5.05 5.29 21.13
C VAL A 127 -5.57 4.60 19.87
N ASN A 128 -4.89 4.85 18.77
CA ASN A 128 -5.14 4.11 17.54
C ASN A 128 -4.42 2.77 17.61
N ASP A 129 -5.15 1.70 17.45
CA ASP A 129 -4.60 0.34 17.41
C ASP A 129 -4.77 -0.27 16.02
N VAL A 130 -3.84 -1.10 15.59
CA VAL A 130 -3.90 -1.79 14.31
C VAL A 130 -4.44 -3.19 14.55
N VAL A 131 -5.63 -3.44 14.03
CA VAL A 131 -6.31 -4.74 14.15
C VAL A 131 -5.71 -5.75 13.16
N ARG A 132 -5.51 -5.31 11.91
CA ARG A 132 -4.95 -6.16 10.85
C ARG A 132 -4.31 -5.31 9.75
N PHE A 133 -3.31 -5.87 9.11
CA PHE A 133 -2.74 -5.34 7.88
C PHE A 133 -3.55 -5.84 6.68
N ILE A 134 -3.70 -4.99 5.68
CA ILE A 134 -4.42 -5.26 4.44
C ILE A 134 -3.40 -5.30 3.32
N ASP A 135 -3.46 -6.30 2.48
CA ASP A 135 -2.57 -6.42 1.35
C ASP A 135 -2.72 -5.17 0.46
N PHE A 136 -1.62 -4.45 0.32
CA PHE A 136 -1.59 -3.27 -0.52
C PHE A 136 -1.30 -3.73 -1.95
N GLU A 137 -2.33 -3.76 -2.75
CA GLU A 137 -2.15 -3.76 -4.19
C GLU A 137 -1.90 -2.30 -4.59
N PRO A 138 -0.68 -1.93 -5.02
CA PRO A 138 -0.52 -0.65 -5.69
C PRO A 138 -1.51 -0.72 -6.85
N ARG A 139 -2.54 0.11 -6.82
CA ARG A 139 -3.27 0.42 -8.04
C ARG A 139 -2.20 0.88 -9.01
N VAL A 140 -1.82 0.02 -9.93
CA VAL A 140 -1.27 0.45 -11.18
C VAL A 140 -2.32 1.44 -11.63
N MET A 141 -2.03 2.73 -11.53
CA MET A 141 -2.76 3.71 -12.31
C MET A 141 -2.52 3.21 -13.71
N MET A 142 -3.49 2.46 -14.24
CA MET A 142 -3.64 2.35 -15.66
C MET A 142 -3.80 3.80 -16.07
N THR A 143 -2.71 4.41 -16.49
CA THR A 143 -2.79 5.50 -17.43
C THR A 143 -3.78 4.97 -18.46
N PRO A 144 -4.91 5.67 -18.68
CA PRO A 144 -5.77 5.28 -19.76
C PRO A 144 -4.82 5.14 -20.94
N VAL A 145 -4.71 3.91 -21.45
CA VAL A 145 -4.07 3.70 -22.74
C VAL A 145 -4.86 4.67 -23.59
N GLN A 146 -4.22 5.78 -23.94
CA GLN A 146 -4.68 6.52 -25.08
C GLN A 146 -4.63 5.45 -26.16
N THR A 147 -5.79 4.88 -26.44
CA THR A 147 -6.03 4.27 -27.71
C THR A 147 -5.70 5.41 -28.66
N ASN A 148 -4.48 5.39 -29.17
CA ASN A 148 -4.19 6.02 -30.42
C ASN A 148 -5.20 5.35 -31.34
N GLU A 149 -6.35 5.97 -31.44
CA GLU A 149 -7.21 5.75 -32.59
C GLU A 149 -6.34 6.04 -33.78
N LEU A 150 -5.90 4.96 -34.40
CA LEU A 150 -5.20 5.04 -35.65
C LEU A 150 -6.07 5.91 -36.55
N PRO A 151 -5.52 6.96 -37.20
CA PRO A 151 -6.28 7.85 -38.07
C PRO A 151 -6.59 7.16 -39.38
N TRP A 152 -7.38 6.08 -39.35
CA TRP A 152 -7.94 5.45 -40.56
C TRP A 152 -9.41 5.78 -40.72
N GLU A 153 -9.98 6.63 -39.89
CA GLU A 153 -11.29 7.22 -40.13
C GLU A 153 -11.19 8.33 -41.20
N GLY A 154 -10.84 7.94 -42.35
CA GLY A 154 -10.84 8.79 -43.51
C GLY A 154 -10.94 7.98 -44.79
N GLY A 155 -12.11 7.51 -45.08
CA GLY A 155 -12.25 6.88 -46.39
C GLY A 155 -13.17 5.67 -46.44
N LEU A 156 -14.41 5.89 -46.26
CA LEU A 156 -15.45 5.08 -46.92
C LEU A 156 -15.39 5.29 -48.41
N SER A 157 -14.46 4.74 -49.10
CA SER A 157 -14.51 4.47 -50.52
C SER A 157 -13.31 3.59 -50.91
N GLY A 158 -13.55 2.35 -50.83
CA GLY A 158 -12.54 1.37 -51.21
C GLY A 158 -12.99 -0.04 -50.82
N ARG A 159 -14.14 -0.49 -51.40
CA ARG A 159 -14.30 -1.94 -51.53
C ARG A 159 -13.02 -2.47 -52.11
N PRO A 160 -12.39 -3.48 -51.54
CA PRO A 160 -11.31 -4.19 -52.20
C PRO A 160 -11.86 -4.70 -53.55
N PRO A 161 -11.14 -4.51 -54.64
CA PRO A 161 -11.58 -5.04 -55.92
C PRO A 161 -11.73 -6.55 -55.77
N MET A 162 -12.90 -7.05 -56.11
CA MET A 162 -13.12 -8.48 -56.23
C MET A 162 -12.11 -9.02 -57.24
N PRO A 163 -11.47 -10.14 -56.98
CA PRO A 163 -10.70 -10.79 -58.00
C PRO A 163 -11.62 -11.15 -59.17
N PRO A 164 -11.16 -10.94 -60.40
CA PRO A 164 -11.99 -11.26 -61.56
C PRO A 164 -12.39 -12.72 -61.47
N SER A 165 -13.66 -12.96 -61.54
CA SER A 165 -14.27 -14.26 -61.71
C SER A 165 -13.62 -14.91 -62.95
N ALA A 166 -12.84 -15.95 -62.74
CA ALA A 166 -12.36 -16.76 -63.83
C ALA A 166 -13.59 -17.40 -64.47
N GLY A 167 -14.00 -16.80 -65.56
CA GLY A 167 -15.02 -17.39 -66.43
C GLY A 167 -14.50 -18.75 -66.94
N GLY A 168 -15.08 -19.77 -66.39
CA GLY A 168 -14.89 -21.09 -66.93
C GLY A 168 -15.42 -21.14 -68.37
N ASN A 169 -14.54 -21.20 -69.27
CA ASN A 169 -14.92 -21.49 -70.65
C ASN A 169 -15.03 -23.03 -70.79
N LEU A 170 -16.22 -23.49 -70.64
CA LEU A 170 -16.59 -24.83 -71.05
C LEU A 170 -16.82 -24.82 -72.53
N ASN A 171 -15.80 -25.01 -73.33
CA ASN A 171 -15.96 -25.47 -74.65
C ASN A 171 -15.77 -26.97 -74.73
N ASN A 172 -16.91 -27.60 -74.73
CA ASN A 172 -17.15 -28.88 -75.25
C ASN A 172 -16.74 -28.93 -76.74
N ALA A 173 -15.97 -29.86 -77.08
CA ALA A 173 -15.91 -30.36 -78.43
C ALA A 173 -15.85 -31.86 -78.39
N GLY A 174 -16.93 -32.39 -78.78
CA GLY A 174 -17.21 -33.76 -79.01
C GLY A 174 -16.38 -34.42 -80.15
N GLY A 175 -16.58 -35.66 -80.20
CA GLY A 175 -16.42 -36.34 -81.49
C GLY A 175 -15.55 -37.58 -81.42
N TYR A 176 -16.21 -38.65 -81.54
CA TYR A 176 -15.84 -40.02 -81.95
C TYR A 176 -15.25 -40.91 -80.91
#